data_c4d900a38334ac04252dc2a96834637c
#
_entry.id   c4d900a38334ac04252dc2a96834637c
#
_cell.length_a   1.000
_cell.length_b   1.000
_cell.length_c   1.000
_cell.angle_alpha   90.00
_cell.angle_beta   90.00
_cell.angle_gamma   90.00
#
_symmetry.space_group_name_H-M   'P 1'
#
loop_
_entity.id
_entity.type
_entity.pdbx_description
1 polymer ?
#
loop_
_entity_poly.entity_id
_entity_poly.type
_entity_poly.pdbx_seq_one_letter_code
_entity_poly.pdbx_strand_id
1 'polypeptide(L)'
;MNRFIMANSQQCLGCHACEIACVMAHNDEQHVLSQHHFHPRITVIKHQQQRSAVTCHHCEDAPCARSCPNGAISHVDDSIQVNQQKCIGCKSCVVACPFGTMQIVLTPVAAGKVKATAHKCDLCAGRENGPACVENCPADALQLVTDVALSGMAKSRRLRTARQEHQPWHASTAAQEMPVMSKVEQMQATPARGEPDKLAIEARKTGFDEIYLPFRADQAQREASRCLKCGEHSVCEWTCPLHNHIPQW
;
A
#
# COMPACT_ATOMS: atom_id res chain seq x y z
N MET A 1 16.72 10.59 14.84
CA MET A 1 16.75 9.68 13.67
C MET A 1 15.44 9.84 12.90
N ASN A 2 15.51 9.85 11.58
CA ASN A 2 14.30 10.00 10.77
C ASN A 2 13.35 8.81 10.94
N ARG A 3 12.07 9.12 11.05
CA ARG A 3 11.01 8.11 11.07
C ARG A 3 10.76 7.60 9.65
N PHE A 4 10.40 6.34 9.50
CA PHE A 4 10.04 5.76 8.21
C PHE A 4 9.05 4.60 8.37
N ILE A 5 8.43 4.18 7.28
CA ILE A 5 7.52 3.05 7.28
C ILE A 5 8.29 1.81 6.82
N MET A 6 8.22 0.75 7.61
CA MET A 6 8.75 -0.56 7.28
C MET A 6 7.62 -1.49 6.87
N ALA A 7 7.82 -2.21 5.77
CA ALA A 7 6.89 -3.22 5.30
C ALA A 7 7.44 -4.63 5.59
N ASN A 8 6.60 -5.49 6.16
CA ASN A 8 6.88 -6.91 6.32
C ASN A 8 6.35 -7.66 5.09
N SER A 9 7.26 -8.13 4.24
CA SER A 9 6.90 -8.83 3.01
C SER A 9 6.23 -10.19 3.25
N GLN A 10 6.44 -10.81 4.41
CA GLN A 10 5.80 -12.09 4.76
C GLN A 10 4.34 -11.90 5.15
N GLN A 11 3.98 -10.75 5.72
CA GLN A 11 2.62 -10.42 6.10
C GLN A 11 1.86 -9.66 5.00
N CYS A 12 2.57 -9.06 4.04
CA CYS A 12 1.94 -8.26 3.00
C CYS A 12 1.08 -9.11 2.07
N LEU A 13 -0.20 -8.80 2.01
CA LEU A 13 -1.17 -9.46 1.12
C LEU A 13 -1.09 -8.98 -0.32
N GLY A 14 -0.47 -7.83 -0.57
CA GLY A 14 -0.49 -7.17 -1.87
C GLY A 14 -1.89 -6.67 -2.26
N CYS A 15 -2.73 -6.29 -1.30
CA CYS A 15 -4.14 -5.91 -1.51
C CYS A 15 -4.33 -4.47 -2.02
N HIS A 16 -3.28 -3.65 -2.05
CA HIS A 16 -3.30 -2.22 -2.44
C HIS A 16 -4.08 -1.27 -1.50
N ALA A 17 -4.65 -1.74 -0.38
CA ALA A 17 -5.36 -0.88 0.56
C ALA A 17 -4.51 0.32 1.03
N CYS A 18 -3.21 0.11 1.24
CA CYS A 18 -2.27 1.16 1.63
C CYS A 18 -2.10 2.26 0.56
N GLU A 19 -2.16 1.92 -0.72
CA GLU A 19 -2.10 2.89 -1.83
C GLU A 19 -3.36 3.76 -1.85
N ILE A 20 -4.52 3.13 -1.70
CA ILE A 20 -5.82 3.83 -1.64
C ILE A 20 -5.87 4.76 -0.43
N ALA A 21 -5.55 4.24 0.77
CA ALA A 21 -5.52 5.04 1.98
C ALA A 21 -4.54 6.21 1.88
N CYS A 22 -3.39 6.03 1.20
CA CYS A 22 -2.43 7.09 0.94
C CYS A 22 -3.01 8.18 0.05
N VAL A 23 -3.69 7.81 -1.05
CA VAL A 23 -4.31 8.78 -1.96
C VAL A 23 -5.42 9.53 -1.24
N MET A 24 -6.29 8.84 -0.51
CA MET A 24 -7.38 9.47 0.22
C MET A 24 -6.89 10.46 1.28
N ALA A 25 -5.82 10.13 1.99
CA ALA A 25 -5.23 11.02 2.99
C ALA A 25 -4.57 12.28 2.41
N HIS A 26 -4.32 12.31 1.09
CA HIS A 26 -3.67 13.43 0.39
C HIS A 26 -4.56 14.05 -0.69
N ASN A 27 -5.80 13.61 -0.78
CA ASN A 27 -6.76 14.18 -1.71
C ASN A 27 -7.57 15.26 -0.99
N ASP A 28 -7.58 16.45 -1.55
CA ASP A 28 -8.48 17.50 -1.08
C ASP A 28 -9.92 17.07 -1.43
N GLU A 29 -10.87 17.27 -0.51
CA GLU A 29 -12.28 16.85 -0.62
C GLU A 29 -13.00 17.29 -1.91
N GLN A 30 -12.39 18.18 -2.67
CA GLN A 30 -12.94 18.74 -3.90
C GLN A 30 -12.65 17.92 -5.17
N HIS A 31 -11.80 16.88 -5.10
CA HIS A 31 -11.43 16.11 -6.28
C HIS A 31 -11.99 14.70 -6.22
N VAL A 32 -12.85 14.38 -7.17
CA VAL A 32 -13.30 12.99 -7.39
C VAL A 32 -12.09 12.13 -7.70
N LEU A 33 -11.95 11.01 -7.00
CA LEU A 33 -10.91 10.02 -7.28
C LEU A 33 -11.06 9.50 -8.72
N SER A 34 -10.09 9.79 -9.54
CA SER A 34 -10.02 9.30 -10.92
C SER A 34 -8.64 8.70 -11.18
N GLN A 35 -8.52 7.89 -12.22
CA GLN A 35 -7.21 7.31 -12.59
C GLN A 35 -6.14 8.38 -12.83
N HIS A 36 -6.51 9.58 -13.28
CA HIS A 36 -5.60 10.69 -13.52
C HIS A 36 -5.11 11.37 -12.23
N HIS A 37 -5.82 11.18 -11.11
CA HIS A 37 -5.47 11.75 -9.79
C HIS A 37 -5.01 10.69 -8.79
N PHE A 38 -4.83 9.45 -9.23
CA PHE A 38 -4.37 8.37 -8.37
C PHE A 38 -2.83 8.33 -8.32
N HIS A 39 -2.25 9.05 -7.37
CA HIS A 39 -0.79 9.16 -7.18
C HIS A 39 -0.39 8.77 -5.75
N PRO A 40 -0.43 7.48 -5.40
CA PRO A 40 -0.03 7.01 -4.07
C PRO A 40 1.47 7.24 -3.87
N ARG A 41 1.85 7.61 -2.64
CA ARG A 41 3.25 7.82 -2.23
C ARG A 41 3.89 6.55 -1.63
N ILE A 42 3.18 5.46 -1.71
CA ILE A 42 3.57 4.08 -1.38
C ILE A 42 3.16 3.21 -2.55
N THR A 43 3.96 2.21 -2.89
CA THR A 43 3.69 1.34 -4.05
C THR A 43 3.77 -0.11 -3.64
N VAL A 44 2.77 -0.90 -3.99
CA VAL A 44 2.77 -2.35 -3.77
C VAL A 44 3.41 -3.05 -4.96
N ILE A 45 4.51 -3.74 -4.70
CA ILE A 45 5.21 -4.54 -5.69
C ILE A 45 4.85 -6.01 -5.50
N LYS A 46 4.48 -6.65 -6.60
CA LYS A 46 4.26 -8.10 -6.69
C LYS A 46 5.24 -8.68 -7.70
N HIS A 47 6.13 -9.51 -7.25
CA HIS A 47 7.09 -10.21 -8.11
C HIS A 47 7.19 -11.66 -7.71
N GLN A 48 6.81 -12.57 -8.61
CA GLN A 48 6.70 -14.00 -8.32
C GLN A 48 5.82 -14.27 -7.07
N GLN A 49 6.40 -14.86 -6.02
CA GLN A 49 5.72 -15.13 -4.75
C GLN A 49 5.92 -14.03 -3.71
N GLN A 50 6.76 -13.03 -4.01
CA GLN A 50 7.03 -11.93 -3.09
C GLN A 50 6.04 -10.79 -3.30
N ARG A 51 5.54 -10.26 -2.20
CA ARG A 51 4.66 -9.07 -2.18
C ARG A 51 5.17 -8.15 -1.09
N SER A 52 5.32 -6.89 -1.41
CA SER A 52 5.72 -5.89 -0.43
C SER A 52 5.29 -4.50 -0.83
N ALA A 53 5.00 -3.67 0.13
CA ALA A 53 4.84 -2.24 -0.09
C ALA A 53 6.20 -1.55 0.00
N VAL A 54 6.48 -0.68 -0.95
CA VAL A 54 7.72 0.11 -1.03
C VAL A 54 7.37 1.57 -0.85
N THR A 55 8.06 2.24 0.04
CA THR A 55 7.86 3.67 0.34
C THR A 55 9.18 4.36 0.65
N CYS A 56 9.16 5.68 0.83
CA CYS A 56 10.36 6.45 1.15
C CYS A 56 10.95 6.02 2.51
N HIS A 57 12.26 5.80 2.53
CA HIS A 57 13.00 5.43 3.74
C HIS A 57 13.40 6.62 4.61
N HIS A 58 13.11 7.86 4.19
CA HIS A 58 13.50 9.07 4.90
C HIS A 58 14.96 9.06 5.36
N CYS A 59 15.88 8.71 4.42
CA CYS A 59 17.30 8.51 4.68
C CYS A 59 17.92 9.64 5.49
N GLU A 60 18.83 9.34 6.43
CA GLU A 60 19.54 10.36 7.20
C GLU A 60 20.43 11.22 6.29
N ASP A 61 21.21 10.60 5.43
CA ASP A 61 21.96 11.26 4.37
C ASP A 61 21.19 11.16 3.05
N ALA A 62 20.14 11.98 2.93
CA ALA A 62 19.18 11.92 1.85
C ALA A 62 19.77 12.31 0.47
N PRO A 63 20.06 11.36 -0.45
CA PRO A 63 20.61 11.69 -1.76
C PRO A 63 19.70 12.62 -2.57
N CYS A 64 18.39 12.47 -2.40
CA CYS A 64 17.40 13.33 -3.06
C CYS A 64 17.45 14.78 -2.58
N ALA A 65 17.75 15.02 -1.31
CA ALA A 65 17.93 16.38 -0.79
C ALA A 65 19.22 17.01 -1.30
N ARG A 66 20.33 16.25 -1.28
CA ARG A 66 21.64 16.72 -1.80
C ARG A 66 21.63 17.02 -3.28
N SER A 67 20.86 16.28 -4.06
CA SER A 67 20.75 16.48 -5.52
C SER A 67 19.78 17.58 -5.92
N CYS A 68 19.03 18.16 -4.97
CA CYS A 68 18.02 19.15 -5.26
C CYS A 68 18.65 20.55 -5.46
N PRO A 69 18.66 21.11 -6.69
CA PRO A 69 19.34 22.38 -6.95
C PRO A 69 18.69 23.57 -6.24
N ASN A 70 17.40 23.49 -5.96
CA ASN A 70 16.66 24.59 -5.33
C ASN A 70 16.46 24.40 -3.81
N GLY A 71 17.03 23.37 -3.21
CA GLY A 71 16.82 23.07 -1.80
C GLY A 71 15.33 22.84 -1.45
N ALA A 72 14.56 22.33 -2.41
CA ALA A 72 13.14 22.03 -2.18
C ALA A 72 12.93 20.80 -1.29
N ILE A 73 13.94 19.97 -1.09
CA ILE A 73 13.90 18.78 -0.26
C ILE A 73 14.80 18.99 0.94
N SER A 74 14.24 18.86 2.14
CA SER A 74 14.96 19.12 3.39
C SER A 74 14.46 18.22 4.52
N HIS A 75 15.23 18.15 5.60
CA HIS A 75 14.80 17.52 6.86
C HIS A 75 13.82 18.45 7.57
N VAL A 76 12.69 17.90 7.97
CA VAL A 76 11.67 18.56 8.78
C VAL A 76 11.07 17.52 9.72
N ASP A 77 11.05 17.78 11.01
CA ASP A 77 10.40 16.95 12.04
C ASP A 77 10.68 15.45 11.92
N ASP A 78 11.95 15.06 11.97
CA ASP A 78 12.41 13.67 11.84
C ASP A 78 11.96 12.98 10.54
N SER A 79 11.83 13.73 9.47
CA SER A 79 11.47 13.21 8.13
C SER A 79 12.08 14.06 7.01
N ILE A 80 12.18 13.48 5.84
CA ILE A 80 12.54 14.23 4.63
C ILE A 80 11.24 14.74 3.99
N GLN A 81 11.13 16.05 3.80
CA GLN A 81 9.96 16.69 3.23
C GLN A 81 10.26 17.40 1.91
N VAL A 82 9.25 17.57 1.08
CA VAL A 82 9.33 18.29 -0.20
C VAL A 82 8.50 19.57 -0.13
N ASN A 83 9.17 20.71 -0.21
CA ASN A 83 8.48 21.99 -0.37
C ASN A 83 8.04 22.15 -1.82
N GLN A 84 6.75 22.00 -2.07
CA GLN A 84 6.14 22.07 -3.40
C GLN A 84 6.26 23.46 -4.06
N GLN A 85 6.38 24.53 -3.27
CA GLN A 85 6.55 25.88 -3.81
C GLN A 85 7.94 26.08 -4.43
N LYS A 86 8.97 25.51 -3.80
CA LYS A 86 10.36 25.56 -4.28
C LYS A 86 10.67 24.53 -5.37
N CYS A 87 9.84 23.50 -5.52
CA CYS A 87 10.07 22.44 -6.49
C CYS A 87 9.87 22.93 -7.92
N ILE A 88 10.88 22.73 -8.79
CA ILE A 88 10.84 23.07 -10.22
C ILE A 88 10.64 21.87 -11.13
N GLY A 89 10.46 20.67 -10.57
CA GLY A 89 10.22 19.45 -11.35
C GLY A 89 11.42 18.96 -12.18
N CYS A 90 12.66 19.29 -11.79
CA CYS A 90 13.89 18.97 -12.55
C CYS A 90 14.26 17.48 -12.60
N LYS A 91 13.58 16.62 -11.83
CA LYS A 91 13.76 15.15 -11.76
C LYS A 91 15.06 14.66 -11.15
N SER A 92 16.00 15.52 -10.72
CA SER A 92 17.27 15.10 -10.12
C SER A 92 17.08 14.18 -8.91
N CYS A 93 16.05 14.43 -8.09
CA CYS A 93 15.71 13.61 -6.94
C CYS A 93 15.20 12.20 -7.31
N VAL A 94 14.56 12.04 -8.47
CA VAL A 94 14.13 10.72 -8.99
C VAL A 94 15.33 9.87 -9.34
N VAL A 95 16.30 10.45 -10.03
CA VAL A 95 17.54 9.78 -10.43
C VAL A 95 18.40 9.44 -9.21
N ALA A 96 18.44 10.33 -8.22
CA ALA A 96 19.24 10.17 -7.01
C ALA A 96 18.67 9.17 -6.00
N CYS A 97 17.37 8.82 -6.07
CA CYS A 97 16.75 7.92 -5.12
C CYS A 97 17.13 6.46 -5.38
N PRO A 98 17.88 5.78 -4.49
CA PRO A 98 18.27 4.38 -4.70
C PRO A 98 17.10 3.41 -4.56
N PHE A 99 15.98 3.83 -3.94
CA PHE A 99 14.80 3.00 -3.70
C PHE A 99 13.68 3.20 -4.73
N GLY A 100 13.85 4.15 -5.68
CA GLY A 100 12.85 4.42 -6.72
C GLY A 100 11.51 4.97 -6.19
N THR A 101 11.50 5.58 -5.01
CA THR A 101 10.26 6.01 -4.33
C THR A 101 9.87 7.48 -4.61
N MET A 102 10.66 8.17 -5.41
CA MET A 102 10.36 9.53 -5.86
C MET A 102 9.57 9.48 -7.17
N GLN A 103 8.48 10.23 -7.23
CA GLN A 103 7.65 10.36 -8.43
C GLN A 103 7.54 11.82 -8.83
N ILE A 104 7.32 12.07 -10.11
CA ILE A 104 6.97 13.42 -10.61
C ILE A 104 5.50 13.37 -11.02
N VAL A 105 4.72 14.21 -10.39
CA VAL A 105 3.30 14.39 -10.67
C VAL A 105 3.08 15.71 -11.40
N LEU A 106 2.24 15.67 -12.41
CA LEU A 106 1.85 16.84 -13.18
C LEU A 106 0.54 17.38 -12.61
N THR A 107 0.60 18.53 -11.97
CA THR A 107 -0.57 19.17 -11.36
C THR A 107 -1.02 20.33 -12.22
N PRO A 108 -2.31 20.39 -12.62
CA PRO A 108 -2.86 21.57 -13.27
C PRO A 108 -2.76 22.79 -12.35
N VAL A 109 -2.29 23.91 -12.90
CA VAL A 109 -2.29 25.21 -12.22
C VAL A 109 -3.12 26.18 -13.03
N ALA A 110 -3.44 27.36 -12.46
CA ALA A 110 -4.27 28.36 -13.12
C ALA A 110 -3.81 28.65 -14.58
N ALA A 111 -4.75 29.02 -15.42
CA ALA A 111 -4.53 29.37 -16.84
C ALA A 111 -4.07 28.22 -17.75
N GLY A 112 -4.46 26.97 -17.49
CA GLY A 112 -4.15 25.83 -18.36
C GLY A 112 -2.68 25.39 -18.35
N LYS A 113 -1.87 25.94 -17.45
CA LYS A 113 -0.50 25.52 -17.23
C LYS A 113 -0.43 24.29 -16.35
N VAL A 114 0.59 23.47 -16.55
CA VAL A 114 0.87 22.27 -15.74
C VAL A 114 2.18 22.49 -15.00
N LYS A 115 2.18 22.22 -13.69
CA LYS A 115 3.40 22.23 -12.87
C LYS A 115 3.82 20.78 -12.56
N ALA A 116 5.06 20.46 -12.88
CA ALA A 116 5.68 19.19 -12.47
C ALA A 116 6.23 19.33 -11.05
N THR A 117 5.82 18.45 -10.14
CA THR A 117 6.28 18.48 -8.74
C THR A 117 6.72 17.09 -8.28
N ALA A 118 7.71 17.06 -7.40
CA ALA A 118 8.19 15.82 -6.82
C ALA A 118 7.27 15.36 -5.68
N HIS A 119 6.84 14.11 -5.75
CA HIS A 119 6.02 13.46 -4.73
C HIS A 119 6.76 12.24 -4.15
N LYS A 120 6.67 12.07 -2.86
CA LYS A 120 7.14 10.92 -2.09
C LYS A 120 6.36 10.83 -0.79
N CYS A 121 6.49 9.73 -0.05
CA CYS A 121 5.93 9.62 1.29
C CYS A 121 6.41 10.79 2.17
N ASP A 122 5.48 11.42 2.85
CA ASP A 122 5.69 12.51 3.81
C ASP A 122 5.28 12.12 5.24
N LEU A 123 5.01 10.81 5.46
CA LEU A 123 4.47 10.24 6.70
C LEU A 123 3.11 10.82 7.08
N CYS A 124 2.35 11.30 6.08
CA CYS A 124 1.07 12.01 6.28
C CYS A 124 1.22 13.18 7.27
N ALA A 125 2.23 14.04 7.05
CA ALA A 125 2.50 15.21 7.88
C ALA A 125 1.23 16.06 8.08
N GLY A 126 0.91 16.40 9.33
CA GLY A 126 -0.31 17.13 9.69
C GLY A 126 -1.51 16.23 10.05
N ARG A 127 -1.41 14.91 9.93
CA ARG A 127 -2.46 13.96 10.35
C ARG A 127 -2.19 13.47 11.78
N GLU A 128 -3.16 13.66 12.69
CA GLU A 128 -3.00 13.30 14.12
C GLU A 128 -2.82 11.79 14.33
N ASN A 129 -3.54 10.96 13.57
CA ASN A 129 -3.48 9.49 13.67
C ASN A 129 -2.26 8.87 12.98
N GLY A 130 -1.32 9.68 12.48
CA GLY A 130 -0.13 9.20 11.77
C GLY A 130 -0.42 8.72 10.35
N PRO A 131 0.47 7.86 9.79
CA PRO A 131 0.38 7.44 8.39
C PRO A 131 -0.85 6.60 8.08
N ALA A 132 -1.71 7.06 7.18
CA ALA A 132 -2.96 6.40 6.79
C ALA A 132 -2.75 4.97 6.26
N CYS A 133 -1.65 4.72 5.55
CA CYS A 133 -1.33 3.39 5.02
C CYS A 133 -1.02 2.36 6.13
N VAL A 134 -0.49 2.81 7.28
CA VAL A 134 -0.24 1.95 8.44
C VAL A 134 -1.56 1.61 9.12
N GLU A 135 -2.38 2.62 9.39
CA GLU A 135 -3.68 2.47 10.04
C GLU A 135 -4.63 1.55 9.27
N ASN A 136 -4.63 1.64 7.94
CA ASN A 136 -5.54 0.90 7.08
C ASN A 136 -4.93 -0.39 6.49
N CYS A 137 -3.84 -0.91 7.06
CA CYS A 137 -3.26 -2.17 6.60
C CYS A 137 -4.01 -3.37 7.20
N PRO A 138 -4.77 -4.16 6.44
CA PRO A 138 -5.59 -5.24 6.99
C PRO A 138 -4.77 -6.43 7.54
N ALA A 139 -3.48 -6.48 7.18
CA ALA A 139 -2.56 -7.54 7.60
C ALA A 139 -1.50 -7.06 8.60
N ASP A 140 -1.61 -5.82 9.11
CA ASP A 140 -0.60 -5.18 9.99
C ASP A 140 0.84 -5.32 9.46
N ALA A 141 0.97 -5.37 8.13
CA ALA A 141 2.26 -5.56 7.45
C ALA A 141 3.10 -4.27 7.41
N LEU A 142 2.52 -3.12 7.74
CA LEU A 142 3.18 -1.83 7.75
C LEU A 142 3.33 -1.30 9.17
N GLN A 143 4.51 -0.81 9.50
CA GLN A 143 4.82 -0.26 10.82
C GLN A 143 5.58 1.06 10.66
N LEU A 144 5.17 2.08 11.44
CA LEU A 144 5.95 3.30 11.58
C LEU A 144 7.12 3.03 12.53
N VAL A 145 8.33 3.14 12.01
CA VAL A 145 9.57 2.97 12.76
C VAL A 145 10.00 4.31 13.32
N THR A 146 10.19 4.34 14.62
CA THR A 146 10.71 5.48 15.40
C THR A 146 11.93 5.05 16.20
N ASP A 147 12.69 5.99 16.76
CA ASP A 147 13.82 5.67 17.64
C ASP A 147 13.42 4.79 18.82
N VAL A 148 12.25 5.07 19.41
CA VAL A 148 11.72 4.28 20.52
C VAL A 148 11.42 2.85 20.07
N ALA A 149 10.79 2.68 18.91
CA ALA A 149 10.49 1.37 18.35
C ALA A 149 11.76 0.56 18.06
N LEU A 150 12.77 1.19 17.45
CA LEU A 150 14.06 0.55 17.16
C LEU A 150 14.80 0.15 18.44
N SER A 151 14.83 1.03 19.43
CA SER A 151 15.43 0.73 20.73
C SER A 151 14.74 -0.44 21.42
N GLY A 152 13.40 -0.49 21.35
CA GLY A 152 12.60 -1.60 21.87
C GLY A 152 12.90 -2.92 21.15
N MET A 153 12.95 -2.90 19.82
CA MET A 153 13.33 -4.06 19.02
C MET A 153 14.73 -4.58 19.34
N ALA A 154 15.71 -3.66 19.45
CA ALA A 154 17.08 -4.00 19.80
C ALA A 154 17.15 -4.62 21.21
N LYS A 155 16.46 -4.02 22.20
CA LYS A 155 16.36 -4.54 23.55
C LYS A 155 15.75 -5.95 23.59
N SER A 156 14.66 -6.15 22.88
CA SER A 156 14.00 -7.47 22.80
C SER A 156 14.91 -8.53 22.18
N ARG A 157 15.65 -8.18 21.12
CA ARG A 157 16.64 -9.09 20.52
C ARG A 157 17.79 -9.43 21.49
N ARG A 158 18.34 -8.44 22.17
CA ARG A 158 19.39 -8.64 23.18
C ARG A 158 18.92 -9.55 24.32
N LEU A 159 17.68 -9.38 24.79
CA LEU A 159 17.11 -10.25 25.82
C LEU A 159 16.95 -11.69 25.33
N ARG A 160 16.50 -11.92 24.11
CA ARG A 160 16.43 -13.26 23.52
C ARG A 160 17.80 -13.91 23.39
N THR A 161 18.78 -13.14 22.91
CA THR A 161 20.18 -13.62 22.84
C THR A 161 20.73 -13.97 24.23
N ALA A 162 20.48 -13.14 25.24
CA ALA A 162 20.91 -13.42 26.61
C ALA A 162 20.25 -14.67 27.21
N ARG A 163 19.02 -14.99 26.79
CA ARG A 163 18.30 -16.21 27.18
C ARG A 163 18.67 -17.43 26.34
N GLN A 164 19.63 -17.29 25.42
CA GLN A 164 20.03 -18.33 24.45
C GLN A 164 18.88 -18.79 23.54
N GLU A 165 17.82 -18.02 23.40
CA GLU A 165 16.71 -18.24 22.52
C GLU A 165 17.10 -17.80 21.08
N HIS A 166 18.01 -18.55 20.44
CA HIS A 166 18.44 -18.29 19.08
C HIS A 166 17.34 -18.71 18.11
N GLN A 167 16.47 -17.80 17.76
CA GLN A 167 15.64 -18.00 16.56
C GLN A 167 16.26 -17.22 15.40
N PRO A 168 16.49 -17.90 14.26
CA PRO A 168 16.87 -17.21 13.04
C PRO A 168 15.86 -16.10 12.73
N TRP A 169 16.31 -15.00 12.18
CA TRP A 169 15.46 -13.85 11.79
C TRP A 169 14.21 -14.25 10.96
N HIS A 170 14.27 -15.41 10.29
CA HIS A 170 13.22 -15.95 9.44
C HIS A 170 12.26 -16.94 10.13
N ALA A 171 12.54 -17.28 11.37
CA ALA A 171 11.60 -18.07 12.15
C ALA A 171 10.67 -17.12 12.87
N SER A 172 9.57 -16.75 12.22
CA SER A 172 8.42 -16.19 12.92
C SER A 172 8.03 -17.18 14.01
N THR A 173 8.17 -16.77 15.25
CA THR A 173 7.72 -17.50 16.40
C THR A 173 6.24 -17.81 16.27
N ALA A 174 5.94 -19.01 15.90
CA ALA A 174 4.70 -19.59 16.36
C ALA A 174 4.78 -19.72 17.88
N ALA A 175 4.25 -18.74 18.60
CA ALA A 175 3.74 -19.02 19.92
C ALA A 175 2.72 -20.15 19.74
N GLN A 176 2.87 -21.19 20.53
CA GLN A 176 1.91 -22.30 20.62
C GLN A 176 0.61 -21.78 21.24
N GLU A 177 -0.14 -21.07 20.43
CA GLU A 177 -1.58 -20.92 20.56
C GLU A 177 -2.13 -21.36 19.21
N MET A 178 -3.16 -22.20 19.25
CA MET A 178 -3.80 -22.88 18.12
C MET A 178 -3.71 -22.06 16.84
N PRO A 179 -3.33 -22.65 15.69
CA PRO A 179 -2.98 -21.90 14.50
C PRO A 179 -4.23 -21.15 13.99
N VAL A 180 -4.37 -19.91 14.41
CA VAL A 180 -5.10 -18.98 13.57
C VAL A 180 -4.23 -18.83 12.35
N MET A 181 -4.57 -19.53 11.29
CA MET A 181 -3.88 -19.42 10.00
C MET A 181 -3.69 -17.93 9.69
N SER A 182 -2.47 -17.51 9.44
CA SER A 182 -2.22 -16.12 9.03
C SER A 182 -3.10 -15.82 7.81
N LYS A 183 -3.51 -14.56 7.64
CA LYS A 183 -4.29 -14.16 6.44
C LYS A 183 -3.58 -14.56 5.14
N VAL A 184 -2.25 -14.61 5.16
CA VAL A 184 -1.43 -15.08 4.02
C VAL A 184 -1.60 -16.56 3.76
N GLU A 185 -1.59 -17.40 4.80
CA GLU A 185 -1.86 -18.84 4.68
C GLU A 185 -3.30 -19.10 4.27
N GLN A 186 -4.26 -18.31 4.78
CA GLN A 186 -5.65 -18.35 4.32
C GLN A 186 -5.77 -18.02 2.83
N MET A 187 -5.01 -17.04 2.32
CA MET A 187 -4.98 -16.74 0.88
C MET A 187 -4.32 -17.82 0.05
N GLN A 188 -3.28 -18.46 0.55
CA GLN A 188 -2.61 -19.58 -0.12
C GLN A 188 -3.48 -20.85 -0.11
N ALA A 189 -4.29 -21.01 0.92
CA ALA A 189 -5.25 -22.10 1.04
C ALA A 189 -6.57 -21.83 0.29
N THR A 190 -6.83 -20.58 -0.16
CA THR A 190 -8.04 -20.28 -0.95
C THR A 190 -7.96 -20.96 -2.32
N PRO A 191 -9.00 -21.68 -2.71
CA PRO A 191 -9.04 -22.31 -4.03
C PRO A 191 -8.94 -21.25 -5.13
N ALA A 192 -8.44 -21.63 -6.30
CA ALA A 192 -8.37 -20.76 -7.46
C ALA A 192 -9.76 -20.17 -7.76
N ARG A 193 -9.77 -18.96 -8.33
CA ARG A 193 -11.00 -18.28 -8.75
C ARG A 193 -11.82 -19.21 -9.66
N GLY A 194 -13.06 -19.44 -9.30
CA GLY A 194 -14.03 -20.14 -10.17
C GLY A 194 -14.51 -19.22 -11.28
N GLU A 195 -14.61 -19.74 -12.51
CA GLU A 195 -15.33 -19.05 -13.56
C GLU A 195 -16.79 -19.48 -13.55
N PRO A 196 -17.75 -18.56 -13.76
CA PRO A 196 -19.15 -18.93 -13.95
C PRO A 196 -19.32 -19.76 -15.23
N ASP A 197 -20.28 -20.65 -15.21
CA ASP A 197 -20.62 -21.43 -16.38
C ASP A 197 -21.03 -20.51 -17.55
N LYS A 198 -20.67 -20.88 -18.76
CA LYS A 198 -20.98 -20.10 -19.95
C LYS A 198 -22.12 -20.77 -20.73
N LEU A 199 -23.00 -19.98 -21.34
CA LEU A 199 -23.97 -20.46 -22.27
C LEU A 199 -23.33 -21.31 -23.38
N ALA A 200 -24.02 -22.34 -23.83
CA ALA A 200 -23.55 -23.17 -24.94
C ALA A 200 -23.30 -22.31 -26.20
N ILE A 201 -22.30 -22.71 -27.01
CA ILE A 201 -21.82 -21.95 -28.17
C ILE A 201 -22.99 -21.67 -29.16
N GLU A 202 -23.88 -22.62 -29.35
CA GLU A 202 -25.03 -22.46 -30.25
C GLU A 202 -26.03 -21.39 -29.77
N ALA A 203 -26.28 -21.34 -28.44
CA ALA A 203 -27.13 -20.31 -27.86
C ALA A 203 -26.52 -18.90 -27.96
N ARG A 204 -25.20 -18.80 -27.94
CA ARG A 204 -24.48 -17.51 -28.10
C ARG A 204 -24.55 -16.96 -29.54
N LYS A 205 -24.75 -17.81 -30.52
CA LYS A 205 -24.82 -17.38 -31.91
C LYS A 205 -26.20 -16.79 -32.30
N THR A 206 -27.21 -17.09 -31.51
CA THR A 206 -28.59 -16.75 -31.82
C THR A 206 -29.16 -15.59 -30.98
N GLY A 207 -28.46 -15.13 -29.96
CA GLY A 207 -28.90 -14.06 -29.06
C GLY A 207 -27.76 -13.12 -28.66
N PHE A 208 -28.16 -11.97 -28.12
CA PHE A 208 -27.27 -10.99 -27.50
C PHE A 208 -27.36 -11.02 -25.96
N ASP A 209 -27.82 -12.15 -25.41
CA ASP A 209 -27.93 -12.32 -23.94
C ASP A 209 -26.58 -12.48 -23.30
N GLU A 210 -26.53 -12.30 -21.97
CA GLU A 210 -25.33 -12.44 -21.17
C GLU A 210 -24.72 -13.84 -21.34
N ILE A 211 -23.44 -13.91 -21.66
CA ILE A 211 -22.71 -15.15 -21.96
C ILE A 211 -22.51 -16.01 -20.72
N TYR A 212 -22.40 -15.37 -19.55
CA TYR A 212 -22.15 -16.04 -18.29
C TYR A 212 -23.45 -16.34 -17.55
N LEU A 213 -23.57 -17.57 -17.07
CA LEU A 213 -24.67 -17.96 -16.20
C LEU A 213 -24.42 -17.47 -14.77
N PRO A 214 -25.47 -17.13 -14.01
CA PRO A 214 -25.33 -16.79 -12.59
C PRO A 214 -24.66 -17.93 -11.83
N PHE A 215 -23.84 -17.60 -10.86
CA PHE A 215 -23.30 -18.59 -9.93
C PHE A 215 -24.43 -19.30 -9.20
N ARG A 216 -24.34 -20.61 -9.04
CA ARG A 216 -25.18 -21.36 -8.10
C ARG A 216 -24.81 -20.94 -6.66
N ALA A 217 -25.72 -21.14 -5.72
CA ALA A 217 -25.56 -20.72 -4.34
C ALA A 217 -24.25 -21.25 -3.70
N ASP A 218 -23.87 -22.49 -3.99
CA ASP A 218 -22.64 -23.12 -3.50
C ASP A 218 -21.38 -22.50 -4.14
N GLN A 219 -21.44 -22.11 -5.39
CA GLN A 219 -20.36 -21.43 -6.10
C GLN A 219 -20.22 -19.99 -5.59
N ALA A 220 -21.33 -19.28 -5.45
CA ALA A 220 -21.33 -17.91 -4.92
C ALA A 220 -20.76 -17.85 -3.50
N GLN A 221 -21.12 -18.81 -2.62
CA GLN A 221 -20.61 -18.90 -1.27
C GLN A 221 -19.09 -19.17 -1.24
N ARG A 222 -18.58 -20.05 -2.12
CA ARG A 222 -17.13 -20.29 -2.27
C ARG A 222 -16.38 -19.05 -2.72
N GLU A 223 -16.90 -18.31 -3.71
CA GLU A 223 -16.28 -17.08 -4.15
C GLU A 223 -16.33 -15.99 -3.08
N ALA A 224 -17.43 -15.86 -2.36
CA ALA A 224 -17.58 -14.93 -1.24
C ALA A 224 -16.61 -15.24 -0.08
N SER A 225 -16.33 -16.52 0.19
CA SER A 225 -15.37 -16.93 1.24
C SER A 225 -13.92 -16.50 0.96
N ARG A 226 -13.61 -16.09 -0.26
CA ARG A 226 -12.30 -15.54 -0.65
C ARG A 226 -12.13 -14.07 -0.26
N CYS A 227 -13.18 -13.44 0.25
CA CYS A 227 -13.15 -12.05 0.67
C CYS A 227 -12.18 -11.85 1.85
N LEU A 228 -11.23 -10.92 1.69
CA LEU A 228 -10.23 -10.60 2.71
C LEU A 228 -10.76 -9.70 3.83
N LYS A 229 -12.00 -9.19 3.72
CA LYS A 229 -12.60 -8.23 4.64
C LYS A 229 -11.68 -7.03 4.91
N CYS A 230 -11.27 -6.35 3.85
CA CYS A 230 -10.28 -5.26 3.89
C CYS A 230 -10.74 -4.00 4.65
N GLY A 231 -12.01 -3.93 5.10
CA GLY A 231 -12.56 -2.75 5.78
C GLY A 231 -12.95 -1.61 4.83
N GLU A 232 -12.99 -0.39 5.35
CA GLU A 232 -13.57 0.79 4.67
C GLU A 232 -12.82 1.23 3.39
N HIS A 233 -11.59 0.81 3.19
CA HIS A 233 -10.78 1.18 2.02
C HIS A 233 -10.52 -0.02 1.11
N SER A 234 -11.55 -0.79 0.83
CA SER A 234 -11.44 -1.97 -0.01
C SER A 234 -11.32 -1.61 -1.50
N VAL A 235 -10.47 -2.35 -2.23
CA VAL A 235 -10.31 -2.17 -3.68
C VAL A 235 -11.62 -2.41 -4.41
N CYS A 236 -12.41 -3.40 -3.98
CA CYS A 236 -13.70 -3.73 -4.58
C CYS A 236 -14.74 -2.61 -4.46
N GLU A 237 -14.75 -1.88 -3.35
CA GLU A 237 -15.61 -0.70 -3.19
C GLU A 237 -15.16 0.45 -4.09
N TRP A 238 -13.87 0.73 -4.06
CA TRP A 238 -13.30 1.83 -4.84
C TRP A 238 -13.39 1.60 -6.36
N THR A 239 -13.23 0.36 -6.84
CA THR A 239 -13.28 0.03 -8.26
C THR A 239 -14.69 -0.31 -8.75
N CYS A 240 -15.67 -0.35 -7.86
CA CYS A 240 -17.05 -0.69 -8.24
C CYS A 240 -17.68 0.44 -9.08
N PRO A 241 -18.07 0.18 -10.33
CA PRO A 241 -18.69 1.20 -11.18
C PRO A 241 -20.08 1.63 -10.70
N LEU A 242 -20.69 0.85 -9.80
CA LEU A 242 -21.99 1.14 -9.19
C LEU A 242 -21.86 1.80 -7.81
N HIS A 243 -20.64 2.07 -7.35
CA HIS A 243 -20.35 2.63 -6.03
C HIS A 243 -20.99 1.86 -4.87
N ASN A 244 -21.03 0.53 -4.95
CA ASN A 244 -21.57 -0.32 -3.90
C ASN A 244 -20.61 -0.39 -2.71
N HIS A 245 -21.14 -0.22 -1.50
CA HIS A 245 -20.41 -0.40 -0.25
C HIS A 245 -20.22 -1.89 0.07
N ILE A 246 -19.48 -2.62 -0.75
CA ILE A 246 -19.32 -4.08 -0.68
C ILE A 246 -18.84 -4.59 0.68
N PRO A 247 -17.93 -3.92 1.41
CA PRO A 247 -17.48 -4.37 2.73
C PRO A 247 -18.56 -4.34 3.82
N GLN A 248 -19.67 -3.66 3.57
CA GLN A 248 -20.78 -3.52 4.52
C GLN A 248 -21.89 -4.57 4.34
N TRP A 249 -21.76 -5.45 3.35
CA TRP A 249 -22.73 -6.51 3.02
C TRP A 249 -22.54 -7.80 3.81
#